data_b489763d193e844589c9e53fc721db2b
#
_entry.id   b489763d193e844589c9e53fc721db2b
#
_cell.length_a   1.000
_cell.length_b   1.000
_cell.length_c   1.000
_cell.angle_alpha   90.00
_cell.angle_beta   90.00
_cell.angle_gamma   90.00
#
_symmetry.space_group_name_H-M   'P 1'
#
loop_
_entity.id
_entity.type
_entity.pdbx_description
1 polymer ?
#
loop_
_entity_poly.entity_id
_entity_poly.type
_entity_poly.pdbx_seq_one_letter_code
_entity_poly.pdbx_strand_id
1 'polypeptide(L)'
;MGTPYKDYYKTLGVDQKATESEIKAAFRKAARKYHPDLHIKSDKAAAEEKFKEINEAYAVLGDPEKRAQYDLLGTNTQNGQQWQPSPDRGGYGSRSWSQTDTDGFSDFFESLFGRQMPGNNRGGPGKTRSVRGQDLDSELELTLEEACHGGKKSLQFSFRGLCPSCGGTGVSDQKSCLKCGGTGSRTVVRTLDVNIPPFIRDGSKIRLKDQGGEGPANGNSGDLLLTVKILPNSIFTLNGSDLETVIKIRPEQAVLGGKIPVPTMEGEVILTVPPMVHSGKKLRMRAKGWLEKGGNRGDEIVKVMIDIPRIVSPAEKEIYQRLADLGNEVHKL
;
A
#
# COMPACT_ATOMS: atom_id res chain seq x y z
N MET A 1 -16.64 -18.99 41.64
CA MET A 1 -15.96 -17.91 42.39
C MET A 1 -16.31 -16.63 41.66
N GLY A 2 -16.92 -15.63 42.37
CA GLY A 2 -17.32 -14.37 41.74
C GLY A 2 -16.07 -13.56 41.38
N THR A 3 -16.01 -13.02 40.16
CA THR A 3 -14.95 -12.11 39.76
C THR A 3 -15.00 -10.82 40.52
N PRO A 4 -13.88 -10.31 41.07
CA PRO A 4 -13.87 -9.08 41.84
C PRO A 4 -14.23 -7.87 40.97
N TYR A 5 -15.04 -6.97 41.51
CA TYR A 5 -15.41 -5.73 40.86
C TYR A 5 -14.19 -4.85 40.62
N LYS A 6 -14.00 -4.40 39.38
CA LYS A 6 -12.94 -3.47 38.99
C LYS A 6 -13.51 -2.06 38.87
N ASP A 7 -12.93 -1.09 39.56
CA ASP A 7 -13.33 0.31 39.51
C ASP A 7 -12.60 1.03 38.36
N TYR A 8 -13.25 1.11 37.19
CA TYR A 8 -12.69 1.72 35.99
C TYR A 8 -12.53 3.24 36.10
N TYR A 9 -13.34 3.91 36.94
CA TYR A 9 -13.18 5.35 37.19
C TYR A 9 -11.87 5.63 37.94
N LYS A 10 -11.53 4.81 38.92
CA LYS A 10 -10.24 4.89 39.62
C LYS A 10 -9.07 4.53 38.68
N THR A 11 -9.24 3.55 37.82
CA THR A 11 -8.20 3.15 36.88
C THR A 11 -7.84 4.31 35.94
N LEU A 12 -8.80 5.08 35.44
CA LEU A 12 -8.57 6.27 34.67
C LEU A 12 -8.24 7.53 35.48
N GLY A 13 -8.48 7.50 36.80
CA GLY A 13 -8.27 8.65 37.70
C GLY A 13 -9.26 9.79 37.45
N VAL A 14 -10.53 9.46 37.20
CA VAL A 14 -11.61 10.40 36.95
C VAL A 14 -12.77 10.17 37.92
N ASP A 15 -13.60 11.19 38.14
CA ASP A 15 -14.82 11.08 38.93
C ASP A 15 -15.92 10.32 38.20
N GLN A 16 -16.83 9.66 38.93
CA GLN A 16 -17.97 8.95 38.32
C GLN A 16 -18.91 9.87 37.53
N LYS A 17 -18.88 11.19 37.80
CA LYS A 17 -19.66 12.22 37.09
C LYS A 17 -18.90 12.83 35.94
N ALA A 18 -17.70 12.34 35.64
CA ALA A 18 -16.87 12.88 34.55
C ALA A 18 -17.58 12.82 33.20
N THR A 19 -17.42 13.86 32.41
CA THR A 19 -17.92 13.95 31.06
C THR A 19 -17.13 13.02 30.09
N GLU A 20 -17.70 12.69 28.97
CA GLU A 20 -17.03 11.89 27.93
C GLU A 20 -15.70 12.52 27.50
N SER A 21 -15.64 13.86 27.40
CA SER A 21 -14.43 14.59 27.05
C SER A 21 -13.33 14.47 28.09
N GLU A 22 -13.68 14.46 29.40
CA GLU A 22 -12.75 14.27 30.51
C GLU A 22 -12.23 12.84 30.57
N ILE A 23 -13.08 11.85 30.36
CA ILE A 23 -12.71 10.42 30.27
C ILE A 23 -11.71 10.23 29.12
N LYS A 24 -11.98 10.80 27.96
CA LYS A 24 -11.11 10.73 26.80
C LYS A 24 -9.77 11.43 27.00
N ALA A 25 -9.77 12.56 27.70
CA ALA A 25 -8.54 13.29 28.06
C ALA A 25 -7.69 12.50 29.06
N ALA A 26 -8.31 11.93 30.09
CA ALA A 26 -7.65 11.09 31.09
C ALA A 26 -7.04 9.83 30.46
N PHE A 27 -7.78 9.16 29.58
CA PHE A 27 -7.28 8.02 28.82
C PHE A 27 -6.02 8.38 28.02
N ARG A 28 -6.04 9.46 27.23
CA ARG A 28 -4.88 9.89 26.44
C ARG A 28 -3.66 10.18 27.32
N LYS A 29 -3.87 10.80 28.49
CA LYS A 29 -2.80 11.09 29.44
C LYS A 29 -2.22 9.81 30.04
N ALA A 30 -3.07 8.87 30.45
CA ALA A 30 -2.67 7.59 31.01
C ALA A 30 -1.99 6.69 29.98
N ALA A 31 -2.54 6.60 28.76
CA ALA A 31 -1.97 5.83 27.65
C ALA A 31 -0.57 6.30 27.26
N ARG A 32 -0.33 7.61 27.22
CA ARG A 32 1.02 8.16 26.98
C ARG A 32 1.99 7.83 28.12
N LYS A 33 1.51 7.89 29.37
CA LYS A 33 2.34 7.62 30.55
C LYS A 33 2.78 6.16 30.65
N TYR A 34 1.93 5.22 30.28
CA TYR A 34 2.16 3.78 30.42
C TYR A 34 2.38 3.06 29.09
N HIS A 35 2.73 3.81 28.03
CA HIS A 35 3.02 3.21 26.72
C HIS A 35 4.27 2.32 26.80
N PRO A 36 4.20 1.05 26.32
CA PRO A 36 5.30 0.08 26.49
C PRO A 36 6.60 0.53 25.84
N ASP A 37 6.57 1.38 24.80
CA ASP A 37 7.77 1.89 24.13
C ASP A 37 8.51 2.97 24.92
N LEU A 38 7.89 3.54 25.95
CA LEU A 38 8.49 4.60 26.77
C LEU A 38 9.16 4.07 28.05
N HIS A 39 9.04 2.77 28.33
CA HIS A 39 9.57 2.16 29.55
C HIS A 39 10.78 1.25 29.28
N ILE A 40 11.80 1.37 30.13
CA ILE A 40 13.02 0.57 30.09
C ILE A 40 12.68 -0.88 30.52
N LYS A 41 13.49 -1.86 30.06
CA LYS A 41 13.21 -3.31 30.21
C LYS A 41 12.78 -3.81 31.59
N SER A 42 13.19 -3.15 32.69
CA SER A 42 12.82 -3.53 34.08
C SER A 42 11.36 -3.22 34.42
N ASP A 43 10.76 -2.19 33.85
CA ASP A 43 9.41 -1.71 34.20
C ASP A 43 8.38 -1.99 33.11
N LYS A 44 8.81 -2.63 32.02
CA LYS A 44 7.97 -2.88 30.85
C LYS A 44 6.76 -3.75 31.17
N ALA A 45 6.94 -4.83 31.91
CA ALA A 45 5.84 -5.74 32.26
C ALA A 45 4.76 -5.05 33.12
N ALA A 46 5.17 -4.24 34.10
CA ALA A 46 4.25 -3.47 34.93
C ALA A 46 3.53 -2.35 34.15
N ALA A 47 4.21 -1.76 33.16
CA ALA A 47 3.63 -0.77 32.27
C ALA A 47 2.61 -1.40 31.30
N GLU A 48 2.91 -2.59 30.75
CA GLU A 48 1.99 -3.34 29.90
C GLU A 48 0.72 -3.76 30.64
N GLU A 49 0.84 -4.21 31.90
CA GLU A 49 -0.31 -4.58 32.68
C GLU A 49 -1.22 -3.36 32.98
N LYS A 50 -0.63 -2.25 33.40
CA LYS A 50 -1.37 -0.99 33.57
C LYS A 50 -1.97 -0.45 32.27
N PHE A 51 -1.28 -0.60 31.17
CA PHE A 51 -1.78 -0.19 29.87
C PHE A 51 -3.00 -1.02 29.44
N LYS A 52 -3.00 -2.33 29.72
CA LYS A 52 -4.17 -3.21 29.51
C LYS A 52 -5.36 -2.77 30.35
N GLU A 53 -5.14 -2.48 31.64
CA GLU A 53 -6.21 -2.00 32.53
C GLU A 53 -6.79 -0.65 32.10
N ILE A 54 -5.96 0.27 31.62
CA ILE A 54 -6.37 1.58 31.10
C ILE A 54 -7.20 1.42 29.82
N ASN A 55 -6.79 0.53 28.91
CA ASN A 55 -7.54 0.25 27.69
C ASN A 55 -8.90 -0.41 27.98
N GLU A 56 -8.94 -1.35 28.93
CA GLU A 56 -10.16 -2.00 29.41
C GLU A 56 -11.13 -0.97 30.00
N ALA A 57 -10.65 -0.10 30.89
CA ALA A 57 -11.44 0.96 31.50
C ALA A 57 -12.03 1.93 30.46
N TYR A 58 -11.23 2.31 29.45
CA TYR A 58 -11.70 3.20 28.39
C TYR A 58 -12.67 2.49 27.43
N ALA A 59 -12.50 1.20 27.16
CA ALA A 59 -13.42 0.42 26.34
C ALA A 59 -14.84 0.35 26.92
N VAL A 60 -14.96 0.49 28.24
CA VAL A 60 -16.24 0.54 28.97
C VAL A 60 -16.75 1.96 29.13
N LEU A 61 -15.93 2.87 29.67
CA LEU A 61 -16.36 4.23 30.02
C LEU A 61 -16.42 5.20 28.84
N GLY A 62 -15.72 4.88 27.74
CA GLY A 62 -15.73 5.69 26.52
C GLY A 62 -16.95 5.47 25.61
N ASP A 63 -17.77 4.47 25.90
CA ASP A 63 -19.02 4.18 25.20
C ASP A 63 -20.19 4.46 26.13
N PRO A 64 -21.12 5.37 25.79
CA PRO A 64 -22.24 5.75 26.66
C PRO A 64 -23.13 4.57 27.08
N GLU A 65 -23.33 3.59 26.20
CA GLU A 65 -24.19 2.44 26.49
C GLU A 65 -23.51 1.47 27.46
N LYS A 66 -22.23 1.20 27.26
CA LYS A 66 -21.44 0.36 28.16
C LYS A 66 -21.23 1.00 29.52
N ARG A 67 -21.00 2.32 29.53
CA ARG A 67 -20.89 3.09 30.76
C ARG A 67 -22.19 3.01 31.59
N ALA A 68 -23.34 3.18 30.94
CA ALA A 68 -24.64 3.06 31.61
C ALA A 68 -24.86 1.67 32.23
N GLN A 69 -24.47 0.61 31.52
CA GLN A 69 -24.53 -0.77 32.05
C GLN A 69 -23.57 -0.97 33.21
N TYR A 70 -22.35 -0.44 33.13
CA TYR A 70 -21.35 -0.51 34.17
C TYR A 70 -21.80 0.26 35.43
N ASP A 71 -22.37 1.45 35.27
CA ASP A 71 -22.87 2.29 36.37
C ASP A 71 -24.07 1.63 37.09
N LEU A 72 -24.96 0.94 36.36
CA LEU A 72 -26.06 0.15 36.95
C LEU A 72 -25.54 -1.01 37.82
N LEU A 73 -24.40 -1.59 37.45
CA LEU A 73 -23.76 -2.65 38.26
C LEU A 73 -23.08 -2.10 39.49
N GLY A 74 -22.41 -0.96 39.39
CA GLY A 74 -21.75 -0.30 40.52
C GLY A 74 -22.72 0.06 41.64
N THR A 75 -23.96 0.46 41.33
CA THR A 75 -25.01 0.75 42.32
C THR A 75 -25.55 -0.51 43.01
N ASN A 76 -25.58 -1.65 42.35
CA ASN A 76 -26.05 -2.92 42.93
C ASN A 76 -25.00 -3.60 43.81
N THR A 77 -23.71 -3.40 43.57
CA THR A 77 -22.61 -3.99 44.37
C THR A 77 -22.44 -3.27 45.72
N GLN A 78 -22.82 -1.99 45.84
CA GLN A 78 -22.79 -1.25 47.11
C GLN A 78 -23.88 -1.74 48.11
N ASN A 79 -24.90 -2.44 47.62
CA ASN A 79 -25.98 -2.99 48.44
C ASN A 79 -25.73 -4.45 48.91
N GLY A 80 -24.50 -4.97 48.80
CA GLY A 80 -24.12 -6.28 49.39
C GLY A 80 -24.70 -7.51 48.68
N GLN A 81 -25.32 -7.38 47.49
CA GLN A 81 -25.81 -8.51 46.73
C GLN A 81 -24.71 -9.02 45.78
N GLN A 82 -24.31 -10.26 45.93
CA GLN A 82 -23.49 -10.96 44.96
C GLN A 82 -24.21 -11.00 43.61
N TRP A 83 -23.59 -10.41 42.59
CA TRP A 83 -24.14 -10.35 41.23
C TRP A 83 -24.27 -11.76 40.64
N GLN A 84 -25.49 -12.13 40.23
CA GLN A 84 -25.77 -13.26 39.36
C GLN A 84 -26.26 -12.76 38.02
N PRO A 85 -25.71 -13.25 36.87
CA PRO A 85 -26.15 -12.85 35.55
C PRO A 85 -27.60 -13.26 35.30
N SER A 86 -28.50 -12.30 35.11
CA SER A 86 -29.88 -12.58 34.72
C SER A 86 -29.95 -12.92 33.20
N PRO A 87 -30.69 -13.97 32.82
CA PRO A 87 -30.75 -14.45 31.44
C PRO A 87 -31.59 -13.60 30.46
N ASP A 88 -32.30 -12.56 30.97
CA ASP A 88 -33.36 -11.92 30.18
C ASP A 88 -33.24 -10.38 30.25
N ARG A 89 -32.55 -9.80 29.24
CA ARG A 89 -32.89 -8.48 28.66
C ARG A 89 -32.14 -8.28 27.35
N GLY A 90 -32.93 -8.35 26.28
CA GLY A 90 -32.47 -8.23 24.89
C GLY A 90 -31.99 -6.84 24.50
N GLY A 91 -30.98 -6.82 23.73
CA GLY A 91 -30.58 -6.15 22.57
C GLY A 91 -30.72 -4.64 22.38
N TYR A 92 -29.57 -3.97 22.14
CA TYR A 92 -29.48 -2.92 21.14
C TYR A 92 -28.02 -2.79 20.63
N GLY A 93 -27.91 -2.54 19.33
CA GLY A 93 -26.82 -2.55 18.40
C GLY A 93 -25.44 -2.12 18.87
N SER A 94 -24.49 -3.01 18.68
CA SER A 94 -23.05 -2.77 18.83
C SER A 94 -22.40 -2.41 17.49
N ARG A 95 -21.74 -1.26 17.42
CA ARG A 95 -20.77 -0.96 16.36
C ARG A 95 -19.53 -1.80 16.55
N SER A 96 -19.18 -2.55 15.53
CA SER A 96 -18.04 -3.47 15.43
C SER A 96 -16.70 -2.79 15.79
N TRP A 97 -16.05 -3.28 16.83
CA TRP A 97 -14.62 -3.09 17.04
C TRP A 97 -13.84 -4.27 16.46
N SER A 98 -12.70 -3.94 15.87
CA SER A 98 -11.82 -4.88 15.18
C SER A 98 -11.35 -6.01 16.10
N GLN A 99 -11.43 -7.23 15.62
CA GLN A 99 -11.21 -8.49 16.34
C GLN A 99 -9.73 -8.73 16.76
N THR A 100 -8.85 -7.75 16.57
CA THR A 100 -7.40 -7.89 16.84
C THR A 100 -6.95 -7.48 18.24
N ASP A 101 -7.81 -6.83 19.07
CA ASP A 101 -7.39 -6.28 20.37
C ASP A 101 -8.06 -6.92 21.59
N THR A 102 -8.76 -8.05 21.46
CA THR A 102 -9.49 -8.69 22.57
C THR A 102 -8.69 -9.74 23.34
N ASP A 103 -7.53 -10.14 22.86
CA ASP A 103 -6.64 -11.07 23.58
C ASP A 103 -5.92 -10.33 24.73
N GLY A 104 -6.57 -10.31 25.91
CA GLY A 104 -5.93 -9.76 27.12
C GLY A 104 -6.84 -8.95 28.04
N PHE A 105 -8.15 -8.89 27.82
CA PHE A 105 -9.09 -8.31 28.76
C PHE A 105 -9.35 -9.25 29.95
N SER A 106 -9.68 -8.66 31.12
CA SER A 106 -9.90 -9.45 32.33
C SER A 106 -11.18 -10.27 32.28
N ASP A 107 -11.22 -11.36 33.08
CA ASP A 107 -12.41 -12.20 33.29
C ASP A 107 -13.64 -11.39 33.69
N PHE A 108 -13.43 -10.24 34.34
CA PHE A 108 -14.50 -9.32 34.72
C PHE A 108 -15.14 -8.68 33.46
N PHE A 109 -14.36 -8.22 32.54
CA PHE A 109 -14.84 -7.66 31.27
C PHE A 109 -15.56 -8.73 30.44
N GLU A 110 -14.99 -9.93 30.36
CA GLU A 110 -15.60 -11.04 29.62
C GLU A 110 -16.93 -11.49 30.25
N SER A 111 -17.05 -11.49 31.58
CA SER A 111 -18.30 -11.83 32.26
C SER A 111 -19.41 -10.80 32.02
N LEU A 112 -19.03 -9.53 31.84
CA LEU A 112 -19.97 -8.43 31.66
C LEU A 112 -20.40 -8.24 30.21
N PHE A 113 -19.43 -8.32 29.28
CA PHE A 113 -19.62 -8.01 27.86
C PHE A 113 -19.36 -9.20 26.93
N GLY A 114 -18.69 -10.28 27.40
CA GLY A 114 -18.32 -11.45 26.59
C GLY A 114 -19.49 -12.32 26.14
N ARG A 115 -20.62 -12.29 26.85
CA ARG A 115 -21.84 -13.02 26.42
C ARG A 115 -22.56 -12.38 25.23
N GLN A 116 -22.22 -11.17 24.83
CA GLN A 116 -22.75 -10.51 23.64
C GLN A 116 -21.87 -10.71 22.39
N MET A 117 -20.76 -11.44 22.50
CA MET A 117 -20.04 -11.90 21.30
C MET A 117 -20.72 -13.15 20.76
N PRO A 118 -21.24 -13.14 19.55
CA PRO A 118 -21.81 -14.32 18.95
C PRO A 118 -20.70 -15.26 18.48
N GLY A 119 -20.19 -16.04 19.41
CA GLY A 119 -19.38 -17.22 19.17
C GLY A 119 -20.16 -18.43 19.64
N ASN A 120 -21.01 -18.95 18.90
CA ASN A 120 -21.32 -20.31 18.56
C ASN A 120 -22.76 -20.50 18.07
N ASN A 121 -22.82 -20.94 16.89
CA ASN A 121 -23.79 -21.55 16.04
C ASN A 121 -24.88 -22.39 16.71
N ARG A 122 -26.16 -22.00 16.58
CA ARG A 122 -27.30 -22.90 16.40
C ARG A 122 -28.43 -22.19 15.66
N GLY A 123 -28.55 -22.52 14.37
CA GLY A 123 -29.74 -22.69 13.53
C GLY A 123 -30.96 -21.77 13.72
N GLY A 124 -30.93 -20.62 13.05
CA GLY A 124 -32.14 -19.94 12.59
C GLY A 124 -31.89 -19.44 11.16
N PRO A 125 -32.89 -19.39 10.24
CA PRO A 125 -32.71 -18.83 8.91
C PRO A 125 -32.59 -17.30 9.05
N GLY A 126 -31.38 -16.85 9.41
CA GLY A 126 -31.09 -15.43 9.69
C GLY A 126 -30.13 -14.91 8.64
N LYS A 127 -30.43 -13.72 8.16
CA LYS A 127 -29.66 -12.80 7.34
C LYS A 127 -28.17 -13.18 7.20
N THR A 128 -27.83 -13.74 6.06
CA THR A 128 -26.43 -13.96 5.66
C THR A 128 -25.69 -12.62 5.76
N ARG A 129 -24.81 -12.47 6.75
CA ARG A 129 -23.88 -11.36 6.80
C ARG A 129 -23.13 -11.34 5.47
N SER A 130 -23.29 -10.26 4.71
CA SER A 130 -22.53 -10.08 3.49
C SER A 130 -21.04 -9.94 3.89
N VAL A 131 -20.26 -10.96 3.58
CA VAL A 131 -18.81 -10.94 3.80
C VAL A 131 -18.19 -10.24 2.61
N ARG A 132 -17.29 -9.28 2.87
CA ARG A 132 -16.54 -8.61 1.82
C ARG A 132 -15.66 -9.62 1.08
N GLY A 133 -15.56 -9.48 -0.23
CA GLY A 133 -14.66 -10.25 -1.07
C GLY A 133 -13.19 -10.00 -0.72
N GLN A 134 -12.33 -10.91 -1.13
CA GLN A 134 -10.89 -10.81 -0.92
C GLN A 134 -10.29 -9.71 -1.81
N ASP A 135 -9.30 -8.99 -1.27
CA ASP A 135 -8.47 -8.11 -2.07
C ASP A 135 -7.57 -8.95 -2.99
N LEU A 136 -7.33 -8.46 -4.19
CA LEU A 136 -6.50 -9.12 -5.20
C LEU A 136 -5.26 -8.28 -5.46
N ASP A 137 -4.10 -8.93 -5.50
CA ASP A 137 -2.84 -8.31 -5.90
C ASP A 137 -2.51 -8.71 -7.35
N SER A 138 -2.07 -7.75 -8.16
CA SER A 138 -1.60 -8.00 -9.53
C SER A 138 -0.46 -7.05 -9.88
N GLU A 139 0.36 -7.43 -10.85
CA GLU A 139 1.40 -6.57 -11.40
C GLU A 139 0.86 -5.77 -12.59
N LEU A 140 1.26 -4.51 -12.67
CA LEU A 140 1.00 -3.61 -13.80
C LEU A 140 2.31 -3.29 -14.48
N GLU A 141 2.57 -3.93 -15.63
CA GLU A 141 3.74 -3.64 -16.43
C GLU A 141 3.52 -2.37 -17.25
N LEU A 142 4.46 -1.44 -17.14
CA LEU A 142 4.47 -0.17 -17.87
C LEU A 142 5.80 0.01 -18.58
N THR A 143 5.76 0.56 -19.78
CA THR A 143 6.98 1.10 -20.38
C THR A 143 7.43 2.36 -19.64
N LEU A 144 8.67 2.75 -19.83
CA LEU A 144 9.21 3.94 -19.19
C LEU A 144 8.45 5.21 -19.64
N GLU A 145 8.06 5.25 -20.91
CA GLU A 145 7.28 6.33 -21.50
C GLU A 145 5.87 6.41 -20.92
N GLU A 146 5.19 5.26 -20.78
CA GLU A 146 3.88 5.20 -20.15
C GLU A 146 3.93 5.64 -18.68
N ALA A 147 4.98 5.25 -17.95
CA ALA A 147 5.18 5.65 -16.58
C ALA A 147 5.53 7.15 -16.43
N CYS A 148 6.22 7.72 -17.44
CA CYS A 148 6.55 9.15 -17.49
C CYS A 148 5.33 10.02 -17.76
N HIS A 149 4.59 9.69 -18.83
CA HIS A 149 3.46 10.53 -19.26
C HIS A 149 2.18 10.26 -18.45
N GLY A 150 2.05 9.05 -17.89
CA GLY A 150 0.83 8.62 -17.23
C GLY A 150 -0.34 8.52 -18.22
N GLY A 151 -1.54 8.62 -17.68
CA GLY A 151 -2.77 8.59 -18.48
C GLY A 151 -3.68 7.41 -18.16
N LYS A 152 -4.72 7.22 -18.96
CA LYS A 152 -5.66 6.11 -18.81
C LYS A 152 -5.19 4.91 -19.63
N LYS A 153 -5.10 3.75 -18.97
CA LYS A 153 -4.77 2.47 -19.61
C LYS A 153 -5.87 1.46 -19.33
N SER A 154 -6.46 0.90 -20.39
CA SER A 154 -7.45 -0.17 -20.27
C SER A 154 -6.74 -1.51 -20.14
N LEU A 155 -7.00 -2.23 -19.06
CA LEU A 155 -6.37 -3.49 -18.74
C LEU A 155 -7.41 -4.59 -18.60
N GLN A 156 -7.09 -5.77 -19.09
CA GLN A 156 -7.92 -6.96 -18.92
C GLN A 156 -7.38 -7.81 -17.80
N PHE A 157 -8.20 -7.99 -16.77
CA PHE A 157 -7.90 -8.84 -15.63
C PHE A 157 -8.75 -10.09 -15.67
N SER A 158 -8.13 -11.24 -15.45
CA SER A 158 -8.81 -12.49 -15.25
C SER A 158 -8.67 -12.95 -13.80
N PHE A 159 -9.78 -13.15 -13.11
CA PHE A 159 -9.80 -13.63 -11.74
C PHE A 159 -10.87 -14.72 -11.57
N ARG A 160 -10.78 -15.47 -10.47
CA ARG A 160 -11.80 -16.43 -10.12
C ARG A 160 -12.96 -15.72 -9.43
N GLY A 161 -14.09 -15.62 -10.11
CA GLY A 161 -15.35 -15.12 -9.56
C GLY A 161 -16.30 -16.23 -9.19
N LEU A 162 -17.37 -15.91 -8.50
CA LEU A 162 -18.45 -16.86 -8.18
C LEU A 162 -19.16 -17.31 -9.47
N CYS A 163 -19.50 -18.57 -9.55
CA CYS A 163 -20.29 -19.08 -10.67
C CYS A 163 -21.71 -18.49 -10.61
N PRO A 164 -22.15 -17.73 -11.63
CA PRO A 164 -23.46 -17.07 -11.60
C PRO A 164 -24.65 -18.04 -11.61
N SER A 165 -24.40 -19.32 -11.98
CA SER A 165 -25.46 -20.35 -12.06
C SER A 165 -25.77 -20.99 -10.72
N CYS A 166 -24.75 -21.15 -9.86
CA CYS A 166 -24.92 -21.78 -8.55
C CYS A 166 -24.59 -20.84 -7.39
N GLY A 167 -24.30 -19.57 -7.65
CA GLY A 167 -23.96 -18.58 -6.62
C GLY A 167 -22.76 -18.96 -5.73
N GLY A 168 -21.82 -19.76 -6.26
CA GLY A 168 -20.66 -20.22 -5.52
C GLY A 168 -20.81 -21.56 -4.80
N THR A 169 -22.02 -22.15 -4.75
CA THR A 169 -22.27 -23.42 -4.04
C THR A 169 -21.69 -24.67 -4.72
N GLY A 170 -21.38 -24.58 -6.02
CA GLY A 170 -20.96 -25.75 -6.83
C GLY A 170 -22.07 -26.72 -7.20
N VAL A 171 -23.27 -26.54 -6.62
CA VAL A 171 -24.43 -27.41 -6.81
C VAL A 171 -25.62 -26.63 -7.34
N SER A 172 -26.33 -27.18 -8.32
CA SER A 172 -27.62 -26.69 -8.82
C SER A 172 -28.57 -27.86 -8.91
N ASP A 173 -29.77 -27.74 -8.35
CA ASP A 173 -30.82 -28.79 -8.36
C ASP A 173 -30.33 -30.16 -7.84
N GLN A 174 -29.59 -30.16 -6.71
CA GLN A 174 -29.00 -31.34 -6.07
C GLN A 174 -27.97 -32.10 -6.93
N LYS A 175 -27.52 -31.53 -8.04
CA LYS A 175 -26.48 -32.06 -8.93
C LYS A 175 -25.31 -31.10 -9.03
N SER A 176 -24.14 -31.61 -9.39
CA SER A 176 -22.99 -30.75 -9.73
C SER A 176 -23.39 -29.72 -10.77
N CYS A 177 -23.07 -28.44 -10.50
CA CYS A 177 -23.35 -27.35 -11.42
C CYS A 177 -22.59 -27.54 -12.73
N LEU A 178 -23.32 -27.72 -13.83
CA LEU A 178 -22.74 -27.97 -15.17
C LEU A 178 -21.85 -26.81 -15.66
N LYS A 179 -22.11 -25.57 -15.21
CA LYS A 179 -21.35 -24.41 -15.69
C LYS A 179 -19.97 -24.26 -15.02
N CYS A 180 -19.80 -24.73 -13.81
CA CYS A 180 -18.52 -24.67 -13.11
C CYS A 180 -17.93 -26.07 -12.79
N GLY A 181 -18.57 -27.13 -13.22
CA GLY A 181 -18.11 -28.51 -12.95
C GLY A 181 -18.06 -28.86 -11.46
N GLY A 182 -18.90 -28.25 -10.63
CA GLY A 182 -18.92 -28.45 -9.18
C GLY A 182 -17.97 -27.56 -8.38
N THR A 183 -17.10 -26.78 -9.02
CA THR A 183 -16.09 -25.96 -8.34
C THR A 183 -16.66 -24.71 -7.65
N GLY A 184 -17.88 -24.32 -7.96
CA GLY A 184 -18.50 -23.09 -7.44
C GLY A 184 -17.91 -21.79 -8.00
N SER A 185 -16.79 -21.84 -8.72
CA SER A 185 -16.07 -20.67 -9.24
C SER A 185 -15.89 -20.74 -10.76
N ARG A 186 -15.72 -19.58 -11.38
CA ARG A 186 -15.47 -19.44 -12.82
C ARG A 186 -14.44 -18.33 -13.06
N THR A 187 -13.63 -18.47 -14.10
CA THR A 187 -12.79 -17.38 -14.57
C THR A 187 -13.65 -16.27 -15.18
N VAL A 188 -13.54 -15.08 -14.62
CA VAL A 188 -14.20 -13.88 -15.11
C VAL A 188 -13.12 -12.95 -15.66
N VAL A 189 -13.34 -12.42 -16.87
CA VAL A 189 -12.47 -11.40 -17.47
C VAL A 189 -13.19 -10.06 -17.37
N ARG A 190 -12.55 -9.07 -16.75
CA ARG A 190 -13.04 -7.68 -16.69
C ARG A 190 -12.03 -6.75 -17.33
N THR A 191 -12.51 -5.80 -18.10
CA THR A 191 -11.70 -4.69 -18.58
C THR A 191 -11.87 -3.52 -17.63
N LEU A 192 -10.77 -3.02 -17.10
CA LEU A 192 -10.74 -1.92 -16.14
C LEU A 192 -9.89 -0.78 -16.69
N ASP A 193 -10.39 0.45 -16.59
CA ASP A 193 -9.64 1.64 -16.92
C ASP A 193 -8.88 2.12 -15.69
N VAL A 194 -7.57 2.05 -15.77
CA VAL A 194 -6.65 2.47 -14.69
C VAL A 194 -6.09 3.83 -15.04
N ASN A 195 -6.24 4.79 -14.15
CA ASN A 195 -5.61 6.10 -14.27
C ASN A 195 -4.21 6.07 -13.64
N ILE A 196 -3.19 6.17 -14.47
CA ILE A 196 -1.79 6.15 -14.08
C ILE A 196 -1.34 7.59 -13.89
N PRO A 197 -0.89 7.98 -12.68
CA PRO A 197 -0.32 9.30 -12.48
C PRO A 197 1.00 9.45 -13.24
N PRO A 198 1.32 10.62 -13.78
CA PRO A 198 2.60 10.85 -14.45
C PRO A 198 3.77 10.68 -13.47
N PHE A 199 4.91 10.26 -14.00
CA PHE A 199 6.14 9.97 -13.25
C PHE A 199 5.96 8.95 -12.11
N ILE A 200 5.09 7.95 -12.33
CA ILE A 200 4.91 6.87 -11.37
C ILE A 200 6.21 6.07 -11.25
N ARG A 201 6.54 5.64 -10.03
CA ARG A 201 7.78 4.90 -9.76
C ARG A 201 7.54 3.39 -9.76
N ASP A 202 8.59 2.67 -10.08
CA ASP A 202 8.62 1.22 -9.90
C ASP A 202 8.29 0.83 -8.46
N GLY A 203 7.52 -0.25 -8.29
CA GLY A 203 7.01 -0.70 -7.00
C GLY A 203 5.88 0.15 -6.40
N SER A 204 5.41 1.21 -7.08
CA SER A 204 4.24 1.99 -6.63
C SER A 204 2.97 1.15 -6.66
N LYS A 205 2.07 1.36 -5.69
CA LYS A 205 0.80 0.62 -5.61
C LYS A 205 -0.37 1.52 -6.00
N ILE A 206 -1.18 1.06 -6.95
CA ILE A 206 -2.44 1.69 -7.36
C ILE A 206 -3.57 0.83 -6.83
N ARG A 207 -4.47 1.42 -6.04
CA ARG A 207 -5.64 0.73 -5.48
C ARG A 207 -6.89 1.07 -6.29
N LEU A 208 -7.53 0.05 -6.81
CA LEU A 208 -8.82 0.14 -7.48
C LEU A 208 -9.90 -0.41 -6.54
N LYS A 209 -10.72 0.47 -6.01
CA LYS A 209 -11.78 0.12 -5.04
C LYS A 209 -12.83 -0.78 -5.69
N ASP A 210 -13.29 -1.78 -4.92
CA ASP A 210 -14.37 -2.70 -5.29
C ASP A 210 -14.13 -3.48 -6.61
N GLN A 211 -12.85 -3.58 -7.05
CA GLN A 211 -12.46 -4.32 -8.25
C GLN A 211 -11.73 -5.65 -7.94
N GLY A 212 -11.71 -6.06 -6.69
CA GLY A 212 -11.16 -7.34 -6.24
C GLY A 212 -12.13 -8.51 -6.36
N GLY A 213 -11.94 -9.52 -5.54
CA GLY A 213 -12.79 -10.71 -5.48
C GLY A 213 -14.24 -10.40 -5.09
N GLU A 214 -15.18 -11.14 -5.65
CA GLU A 214 -16.59 -10.97 -5.30
C GLU A 214 -16.88 -11.52 -3.90
N GLY A 215 -17.61 -10.76 -3.09
CA GLY A 215 -18.07 -11.21 -1.79
C GLY A 215 -19.22 -12.20 -1.90
N PRO A 216 -19.27 -13.26 -1.05
CA PRO A 216 -20.38 -14.20 -1.03
C PRO A 216 -21.70 -13.51 -0.63
N ALA A 217 -22.82 -14.03 -1.08
CA ALA A 217 -24.17 -13.56 -0.77
C ALA A 217 -24.39 -12.05 -1.06
N ASN A 218 -23.95 -11.57 -2.23
CA ASN A 218 -24.02 -10.16 -2.63
C ASN A 218 -23.22 -9.21 -1.70
N GLY A 219 -22.18 -9.72 -1.05
CA GLY A 219 -21.21 -8.93 -0.29
C GLY A 219 -20.43 -7.98 -1.21
N ASN A 220 -19.94 -6.86 -0.65
CA ASN A 220 -19.08 -5.94 -1.38
C ASN A 220 -17.85 -6.65 -1.91
N SER A 221 -17.41 -6.30 -3.11
CA SER A 221 -16.15 -6.80 -3.65
C SER A 221 -14.96 -6.31 -2.82
N GLY A 222 -13.87 -7.05 -2.87
CA GLY A 222 -12.57 -6.60 -2.38
C GLY A 222 -11.98 -5.50 -3.28
N ASP A 223 -10.78 -5.07 -3.00
CA ASP A 223 -10.04 -4.12 -3.84
C ASP A 223 -9.04 -4.86 -4.73
N LEU A 224 -8.68 -4.23 -5.85
CA LEU A 224 -7.56 -4.68 -6.67
C LEU A 224 -6.36 -3.76 -6.42
N LEU A 225 -5.26 -4.35 -5.97
CA LEU A 225 -3.99 -3.68 -5.72
C LEU A 225 -3.04 -3.97 -6.88
N LEU A 226 -2.70 -2.93 -7.64
CA LEU A 226 -1.77 -3.03 -8.76
C LEU A 226 -0.40 -2.55 -8.34
N THR A 227 0.59 -3.44 -8.35
CA THR A 227 1.99 -3.06 -8.14
C THR A 227 2.61 -2.73 -9.49
N VAL A 228 3.05 -1.50 -9.65
CA VAL A 228 3.68 -1.02 -10.89
C VAL A 228 5.06 -1.65 -11.05
N LYS A 229 5.34 -2.16 -12.24
CA LYS A 229 6.63 -2.68 -12.67
C LYS A 229 7.04 -2.00 -13.96
N ILE A 230 8.10 -1.20 -13.90
CA ILE A 230 8.61 -0.51 -15.09
C ILE A 230 9.50 -1.47 -15.85
N LEU A 231 9.16 -1.66 -17.13
CA LEU A 231 9.95 -2.51 -18.03
C LEU A 231 11.28 -1.82 -18.38
N PRO A 232 12.37 -2.58 -18.53
CA PRO A 232 13.64 -2.04 -19.01
C PRO A 232 13.47 -1.33 -20.36
N ASN A 233 14.05 -0.15 -20.48
CA ASN A 233 14.06 0.62 -21.74
C ASN A 233 15.41 0.48 -22.43
N SER A 234 15.41 0.47 -23.78
CA SER A 234 16.63 0.29 -24.57
C SER A 234 17.50 1.56 -24.65
N ILE A 235 16.91 2.72 -24.45
CA ILE A 235 17.56 4.03 -24.58
C ILE A 235 17.90 4.63 -23.24
N PHE A 236 16.98 4.52 -22.28
CA PHE A 236 17.08 5.15 -20.99
C PHE A 236 17.22 4.14 -19.86
N THR A 237 18.07 4.46 -18.90
CA THR A 237 18.17 3.75 -17.64
C THR A 237 17.81 4.72 -16.51
N LEU A 238 16.82 4.36 -15.70
CA LEU A 238 16.42 5.17 -14.54
C LEU A 238 17.32 4.83 -13.36
N ASN A 239 18.03 5.82 -12.81
CA ASN A 239 18.90 5.68 -11.66
C ASN A 239 18.47 6.70 -10.58
N GLY A 240 17.62 6.27 -9.65
CA GLY A 240 16.98 7.16 -8.68
C GLY A 240 16.00 8.12 -9.34
N SER A 241 16.33 9.41 -9.39
CA SER A 241 15.61 10.46 -10.12
C SER A 241 16.28 10.87 -11.42
N ASP A 242 17.51 10.42 -11.68
CA ASP A 242 18.23 10.75 -12.89
C ASP A 242 17.98 9.69 -13.98
N LEU A 243 17.94 10.15 -15.23
CA LEU A 243 17.90 9.30 -16.40
C LEU A 243 19.30 9.22 -17.00
N GLU A 244 19.78 8.01 -17.27
CA GLU A 244 21.02 7.81 -18.01
C GLU A 244 20.69 7.38 -19.44
N THR A 245 21.28 8.07 -20.42
CA THR A 245 21.22 7.68 -21.83
C THR A 245 22.61 7.62 -22.42
N VAL A 246 22.78 6.79 -23.47
CA VAL A 246 24.06 6.66 -24.17
C VAL A 246 23.85 7.16 -25.60
N ILE A 247 24.63 8.17 -26.00
CA ILE A 247 24.66 8.66 -27.35
C ILE A 247 25.96 8.26 -28.02
N LYS A 248 25.87 7.94 -29.31
CA LYS A 248 27.01 7.66 -30.15
C LYS A 248 27.30 8.87 -31.01
N ILE A 249 28.51 9.37 -30.96
CA ILE A 249 28.99 10.49 -31.74
C ILE A 249 30.13 10.05 -32.67
N ARG A 250 30.28 10.75 -33.74
CA ARG A 250 31.38 10.48 -34.73
C ARG A 250 32.70 11.07 -34.18
N PRO A 251 33.86 10.54 -34.60
CA PRO A 251 35.19 11.03 -34.16
C PRO A 251 35.39 12.53 -34.42
N GLU A 252 34.95 13.05 -35.56
CA GLU A 252 35.06 14.47 -35.85
C GLU A 252 34.23 15.33 -34.95
N GLN A 253 33.03 14.84 -34.51
CA GLN A 253 32.19 15.53 -33.55
C GLN A 253 32.80 15.52 -32.14
N ALA A 254 33.57 14.48 -31.79
CA ALA A 254 34.29 14.39 -30.55
C ALA A 254 35.45 15.40 -30.48
N VAL A 255 36.15 15.56 -31.57
CA VAL A 255 37.33 16.47 -31.70
C VAL A 255 36.89 17.93 -31.82
N LEU A 256 35.98 18.21 -32.73
CA LEU A 256 35.58 19.58 -33.07
C LEU A 256 34.46 20.12 -32.15
N GLY A 257 33.75 19.22 -31.48
CA GLY A 257 32.52 19.54 -30.76
C GLY A 257 31.37 19.75 -31.73
N GLY A 258 30.22 20.18 -31.21
CA GLY A 258 29.08 20.47 -32.06
C GLY A 258 27.73 20.31 -31.37
N LYS A 259 26.70 20.56 -32.13
CA LYS A 259 25.30 20.40 -31.67
C LYS A 259 24.79 19.03 -32.11
N ILE A 260 24.30 18.25 -31.18
CA ILE A 260 23.85 16.88 -31.41
C ILE A 260 22.43 16.71 -30.84
N PRO A 261 21.49 16.15 -31.63
CA PRO A 261 20.18 15.79 -31.10
C PRO A 261 20.32 14.63 -30.08
N VAL A 262 19.72 14.78 -28.95
CA VAL A 262 19.68 13.78 -27.85
C VAL A 262 18.21 13.45 -27.56
N PRO A 263 17.83 12.18 -27.57
CA PRO A 263 16.48 11.79 -27.21
C PRO A 263 16.27 12.07 -25.73
N THR A 264 15.13 12.63 -25.36
CA THR A 264 14.65 12.79 -23.99
C THR A 264 13.25 12.22 -23.87
N MET A 265 12.75 12.06 -22.66
CA MET A 265 11.37 11.59 -22.44
C MET A 265 10.30 12.54 -23.01
N GLU A 266 10.65 13.78 -23.31
CA GLU A 266 9.76 14.81 -23.85
C GLU A 266 10.00 15.10 -25.35
N GLY A 267 10.85 14.32 -26.00
CA GLY A 267 11.27 14.52 -27.38
C GLY A 267 12.76 14.80 -27.50
N GLU A 268 13.21 15.16 -28.69
CA GLU A 268 14.63 15.43 -28.94
C GLU A 268 15.03 16.84 -28.50
N VAL A 269 16.19 16.93 -27.85
CA VAL A 269 16.79 18.20 -27.38
C VAL A 269 18.19 18.31 -27.98
N ILE A 270 18.55 19.49 -28.44
CA ILE A 270 19.89 19.75 -28.96
C ILE A 270 20.86 19.95 -27.81
N LEU A 271 21.82 19.05 -27.66
CA LEU A 271 22.92 19.14 -26.71
C LEU A 271 24.17 19.66 -27.39
N THR A 272 24.84 20.65 -26.77
CA THR A 272 26.15 21.13 -27.24
C THR A 272 27.24 20.27 -26.60
N VAL A 273 27.96 19.54 -27.44
CA VAL A 273 29.14 18.76 -27.04
C VAL A 273 30.38 19.65 -27.17
N PRO A 274 31.17 19.82 -26.10
CA PRO A 274 32.39 20.60 -26.15
C PRO A 274 33.43 19.90 -27.04
N PRO A 275 34.40 20.63 -27.62
CA PRO A 275 35.49 20.01 -28.35
C PRO A 275 36.38 19.16 -27.41
N MET A 276 37.13 18.23 -28.04
CA MET A 276 38.04 17.31 -27.33
C MET A 276 37.34 16.44 -26.27
N VAL A 277 36.13 15.98 -26.58
CA VAL A 277 35.38 15.09 -25.68
C VAL A 277 35.90 13.66 -25.83
N HIS A 278 36.16 13.01 -24.68
CA HIS A 278 36.58 11.60 -24.67
C HIS A 278 35.37 10.67 -24.52
N SER A 279 35.51 9.46 -25.07
CA SER A 279 34.52 8.39 -24.89
C SER A 279 34.31 8.08 -23.43
N GLY A 280 33.01 7.94 -23.01
CA GLY A 280 32.61 7.74 -21.62
C GLY A 280 32.37 9.03 -20.82
N LYS A 281 32.63 10.20 -21.42
CA LYS A 281 32.30 11.50 -20.78
C LYS A 281 30.81 11.61 -20.54
N LYS A 282 30.41 11.99 -19.34
CA LYS A 282 29.05 12.26 -18.94
C LYS A 282 28.75 13.76 -19.08
N LEU A 283 27.71 14.10 -19.83
CA LEU A 283 27.15 15.44 -19.97
C LEU A 283 25.80 15.49 -19.27
N ARG A 284 25.53 16.59 -18.57
CA ARG A 284 24.33 16.73 -17.73
C ARG A 284 23.34 17.69 -18.38
N MET A 285 22.11 17.23 -18.60
CA MET A 285 20.98 18.05 -18.97
C MET A 285 20.08 18.23 -17.76
N ARG A 286 20.00 19.48 -17.26
CA ARG A 286 19.27 19.80 -16.03
C ARG A 286 17.77 19.65 -16.19
N ALA A 287 17.10 19.13 -15.15
CA ALA A 287 15.66 19.00 -15.06
C ALA A 287 15.02 18.20 -16.22
N LYS A 288 15.75 17.21 -16.77
CA LYS A 288 15.25 16.30 -17.81
C LYS A 288 15.08 14.85 -17.31
N GLY A 289 15.36 14.61 -16.02
CA GLY A 289 15.17 13.33 -15.37
C GLY A 289 13.75 13.09 -14.86
N TRP A 290 13.60 12.19 -13.91
CA TRP A 290 12.33 11.78 -13.30
C TRP A 290 11.86 12.78 -12.23
N LEU A 291 10.54 12.93 -12.07
CA LEU A 291 9.97 13.81 -11.05
C LEU A 291 10.09 13.18 -9.65
N GLU A 292 10.59 13.92 -8.69
CA GLU A 292 10.66 13.52 -7.29
C GLU A 292 9.36 13.86 -6.53
N LYS A 293 9.16 13.19 -5.39
CA LYS A 293 7.99 13.44 -4.51
C LYS A 293 7.87 14.89 -4.02
N GLY A 294 8.97 15.64 -4.04
CA GLY A 294 9.02 17.07 -3.66
C GLY A 294 8.75 18.05 -4.79
N GLY A 295 8.40 17.57 -6.00
CA GLY A 295 8.20 18.43 -7.17
C GLY A 295 9.48 18.81 -7.91
N ASN A 296 10.65 18.48 -7.39
CA ASN A 296 11.91 18.66 -8.08
C ASN A 296 12.07 17.58 -9.15
N ARG A 297 12.74 17.92 -10.22
CA ARG A 297 13.03 17.00 -11.31
C ARG A 297 14.50 16.66 -11.29
N GLY A 298 14.83 15.38 -11.45
CA GLY A 298 16.20 14.92 -11.64
C GLY A 298 16.77 15.39 -12.98
N ASP A 299 17.97 14.97 -13.26
CA ASP A 299 18.68 15.34 -14.47
C ASP A 299 18.77 14.18 -15.44
N GLU A 300 19.05 14.47 -16.69
CA GLU A 300 19.43 13.45 -17.66
C GLU A 300 20.95 13.48 -17.84
N ILE A 301 21.57 12.34 -17.62
CA ILE A 301 23.01 12.12 -17.74
C ILE A 301 23.29 11.43 -19.07
N VAL A 302 23.81 12.19 -20.02
CA VAL A 302 24.13 11.72 -21.35
C VAL A 302 25.56 11.21 -21.39
N LYS A 303 25.74 9.90 -21.53
CA LYS A 303 27.06 9.29 -21.69
C LYS A 303 27.45 9.30 -23.17
N VAL A 304 28.49 10.02 -23.49
CA VAL A 304 29.01 10.12 -24.84
C VAL A 304 29.89 8.91 -25.17
N MET A 305 29.61 8.22 -26.26
CA MET A 305 30.46 7.15 -26.80
C MET A 305 30.86 7.51 -28.21
N ILE A 306 32.16 7.40 -28.50
CA ILE A 306 32.68 7.63 -29.84
C ILE A 306 32.49 6.33 -30.64
N ASP A 307 31.79 6.41 -31.76
CA ASP A 307 31.55 5.26 -32.64
C ASP A 307 31.93 5.60 -34.06
N ILE A 308 32.39 4.61 -34.80
CA ILE A 308 32.79 4.77 -36.21
C ILE A 308 31.56 4.46 -37.05
N PRO A 309 31.25 5.28 -38.07
CA PRO A 309 30.14 5.01 -38.99
C PRO A 309 30.34 3.66 -39.71
N ARG A 310 29.26 2.86 -39.76
CA ARG A 310 29.30 1.53 -40.42
C ARG A 310 29.64 1.62 -41.93
N ILE A 311 29.27 2.72 -42.55
CA ILE A 311 29.51 3.00 -43.97
C ILE A 311 30.30 4.31 -44.03
N VAL A 312 31.45 4.26 -44.65
CA VAL A 312 32.34 5.39 -44.86
C VAL A 312 32.45 5.61 -46.38
N SER A 313 32.21 6.83 -46.81
CA SER A 313 32.34 7.19 -48.24
C SER A 313 33.82 7.17 -48.66
N PRO A 314 34.14 7.01 -49.96
CA PRO A 314 35.53 7.08 -50.45
C PRO A 314 36.22 8.38 -50.05
N ALA A 315 35.51 9.51 -50.08
CA ALA A 315 36.05 10.81 -49.70
C ALA A 315 36.37 10.88 -48.18
N GLU A 316 35.47 10.36 -47.34
CA GLU A 316 35.75 10.29 -45.90
C GLU A 316 36.95 9.39 -45.59
N LYS A 317 37.07 8.25 -46.29
CA LYS A 317 38.19 7.35 -46.11
C LYS A 317 39.53 8.03 -46.48
N GLU A 318 39.56 8.84 -47.51
CA GLU A 318 40.76 9.61 -47.88
C GLU A 318 41.14 10.62 -46.80
N ILE A 319 40.17 11.31 -46.20
CA ILE A 319 40.40 12.22 -45.05
C ILE A 319 40.95 11.49 -43.82
N TYR A 320 40.40 10.33 -43.49
CA TYR A 320 40.92 9.51 -42.41
C TYR A 320 42.34 9.00 -42.68
N GLN A 321 42.67 8.68 -43.96
CA GLN A 321 44.04 8.28 -44.35
C GLN A 321 45.01 9.43 -44.13
N ARG A 322 44.68 10.65 -44.61
CA ARG A 322 45.50 11.84 -44.34
C ARG A 322 45.69 12.12 -42.87
N LEU A 323 44.66 11.93 -42.05
CA LEU A 323 44.76 12.09 -40.59
C LEU A 323 45.73 11.05 -40.00
N ALA A 324 45.70 9.82 -40.46
CA ALA A 324 46.61 8.77 -40.01
C ALA A 324 48.07 9.09 -40.40
N ASP A 325 48.31 9.61 -41.60
CA ASP A 325 49.65 10.00 -42.06
C ASP A 325 50.21 11.13 -41.21
N LEU A 326 49.43 12.15 -40.88
CA LEU A 326 49.83 13.23 -39.96
C LEU A 326 50.17 12.70 -38.53
N GLY A 327 49.41 11.73 -38.03
CA GLY A 327 49.70 11.09 -36.72
C GLY A 327 51.02 10.35 -36.70
N ASN A 328 51.38 9.69 -37.80
CA ASN A 328 52.64 8.98 -37.96
C ASN A 328 53.87 9.92 -38.03
N GLU A 329 53.69 11.14 -38.50
CA GLU A 329 54.73 12.16 -38.53
C GLU A 329 55.03 12.71 -37.11
N VAL A 330 53.99 12.95 -36.31
CA VAL A 330 54.12 13.47 -34.94
C VAL A 330 54.82 12.48 -33.99
N HIS A 331 54.67 11.17 -34.19
CA HIS A 331 55.31 10.16 -33.36
C HIS A 331 56.76 9.84 -33.80
N LYS A 332 57.30 10.45 -34.80
CA LYS A 332 58.67 10.35 -35.27
C LYS A 332 59.61 11.45 -34.71
N LEU A 333 59.07 12.39 -33.95
CA LEU A 333 59.78 13.42 -33.19
C LEU A 333 59.84 13.07 -31.71
#